data_b7d19b0e6ce93a403f2fe358f86dc1e9
#
_entry.id   b7d19b0e6ce93a403f2fe358f86dc1e9
#
_cell.length_a   1.000
_cell.length_b   1.000
_cell.length_c   1.000
_cell.angle_alpha   90.00
_cell.angle_beta   90.00
_cell.angle_gamma   90.00
#
_symmetry.space_group_name_H-M   'P 1'
#
loop_
_entity.id
_entity.type
_entity.pdbx_description
1 polymer ?
#
loop_
_entity_poly.entity_id
_entity_poly.type
_entity_poly.pdbx_seq_one_letter_code
_entity_poly.pdbx_strand_id
1 'polypeptide(L)'
;MIDKSAFIHPTAIVETGAIIGANVHIGPFCIVGPHVEIGEGTVLKSHVVVNGHTTIGCNNEIYQFASIGEVNQDLKYAGEPTRVEIGDRNRIRESVTIHRGTTQGGGLTKVGSDNLFMVNAHIAHDC
;
A
#
# COMPACT_ATOMS: atom_id res chain seq x y z
N MET A 1 -8.49 -7.74 -10.68
CA MET A 1 -9.89 -7.34 -10.98
C MET A 1 -10.15 -5.95 -10.44
N ILE A 2 -10.70 -5.08 -11.27
CA ILE A 2 -10.97 -3.70 -10.88
C ILE A 2 -12.49 -3.50 -10.87
N ASP A 3 -13.01 -3.07 -9.72
CA ASP A 3 -14.45 -2.78 -9.60
C ASP A 3 -14.80 -1.59 -10.50
N LYS A 4 -15.95 -1.67 -11.19
CA LYS A 4 -16.32 -0.63 -12.16
C LYS A 4 -16.64 0.72 -11.52
N SER A 5 -16.88 0.77 -10.23
CA SER A 5 -17.06 2.05 -9.52
C SER A 5 -15.74 2.71 -9.13
N ALA A 6 -14.62 2.00 -9.27
CA ALA A 6 -13.31 2.57 -8.97
C ALA A 6 -12.92 3.60 -10.03
N PHE A 7 -12.26 4.67 -9.59
CA PHE A 7 -11.68 5.66 -10.49
C PHE A 7 -10.16 5.48 -10.54
N ILE A 8 -9.62 5.31 -11.73
CA ILE A 8 -8.19 5.22 -11.94
C ILE A 8 -7.79 6.32 -12.91
N HIS A 9 -6.96 7.25 -12.42
CA HIS A 9 -6.51 8.35 -13.28
C HIS A 9 -5.74 7.79 -14.49
N PRO A 10 -5.90 8.37 -15.68
CA PRO A 10 -5.25 7.85 -16.89
C PRO A 10 -3.73 7.73 -16.83
N THR A 11 -3.07 8.53 -15.97
CA THR A 11 -1.62 8.46 -15.80
C THR A 11 -1.17 7.47 -14.74
N ALA A 12 -2.11 6.86 -14.00
CA ALA A 12 -1.77 5.85 -13.01
C ALA A 12 -1.48 4.51 -13.72
N ILE A 13 -0.59 3.73 -13.11
CA ILE A 13 -0.28 2.39 -13.61
C ILE A 13 -0.80 1.39 -12.60
N VAL A 14 -1.82 0.63 -12.98
CA VAL A 14 -2.33 -0.48 -12.19
C VAL A 14 -2.04 -1.76 -12.95
N GLU A 15 -1.13 -2.56 -12.41
CA GLU A 15 -0.66 -3.73 -13.12
C GLU A 15 -1.69 -4.86 -13.08
N THR A 16 -1.69 -5.69 -14.11
CA THR A 16 -2.60 -6.83 -14.22
C THR A 16 -2.43 -7.75 -13.01
N GLY A 17 -3.54 -8.13 -12.39
CA GLY A 17 -3.54 -8.96 -11.18
C GLY A 17 -3.92 -8.19 -9.93
N ALA A 18 -3.80 -6.87 -9.92
CA ALA A 18 -4.24 -6.07 -8.79
C ALA A 18 -5.75 -6.19 -8.60
N ILE A 19 -6.19 -6.17 -7.33
CA ILE A 19 -7.60 -6.23 -6.97
C ILE A 19 -7.99 -4.89 -6.37
N ILE A 20 -8.86 -4.16 -7.07
CA ILE A 20 -9.25 -2.80 -6.69
C ILE A 20 -10.74 -2.82 -6.36
N GLY A 21 -11.07 -2.49 -5.12
CA GLY A 21 -12.46 -2.55 -4.63
C GLY A 21 -13.33 -1.40 -5.09
N ALA A 22 -14.58 -1.44 -4.64
CA ALA A 22 -15.58 -0.44 -5.01
C ALA A 22 -15.20 0.95 -4.49
N ASN A 23 -15.49 1.97 -5.28
CA ASN A 23 -15.30 3.37 -4.91
C ASN A 23 -13.86 3.73 -4.53
N VAL A 24 -12.88 2.93 -4.91
CA VAL A 24 -11.47 3.26 -4.74
C VAL A 24 -11.10 4.36 -5.72
N HIS A 25 -10.29 5.31 -5.26
CA HIS A 25 -9.81 6.40 -6.11
C HIS A 25 -8.29 6.33 -6.20
N ILE A 26 -7.77 6.16 -7.40
CA ILE A 26 -6.33 6.12 -7.65
C ILE A 26 -5.97 7.35 -8.49
N GLY A 27 -5.26 8.29 -7.86
CA GLY A 27 -4.91 9.57 -8.47
C GLY A 27 -3.76 9.48 -9.46
N PRO A 28 -3.33 10.62 -10.00
CA PRO A 28 -2.33 10.65 -11.07
C PRO A 28 -0.97 10.14 -10.61
N PHE A 29 -0.27 9.49 -11.53
CA PHE A 29 1.10 9.01 -11.37
C PHE A 29 1.28 8.02 -10.22
N CYS A 30 0.21 7.36 -9.80
CA CYS A 30 0.31 6.25 -8.84
C CYS A 30 0.75 4.98 -9.56
N ILE A 31 1.43 4.11 -8.84
CA ILE A 31 1.84 2.79 -9.33
C ILE A 31 1.32 1.75 -8.35
N VAL A 32 0.53 0.81 -8.85
CA VAL A 32 -0.02 -0.30 -8.05
C VAL A 32 0.43 -1.60 -8.67
N GLY A 33 1.15 -2.40 -7.91
CA GLY A 33 1.72 -3.66 -8.39
C GLY A 33 0.69 -4.78 -8.53
N PRO A 34 1.09 -5.91 -9.13
CA PRO A 34 0.13 -6.96 -9.51
C PRO A 34 -0.40 -7.80 -8.35
N HIS A 35 0.25 -7.74 -7.18
CA HIS A 35 -0.14 -8.53 -6.01
C HIS A 35 -0.75 -7.66 -4.92
N VAL A 36 -1.28 -6.51 -5.29
CA VAL A 36 -1.86 -5.54 -4.35
C VAL A 36 -3.38 -5.68 -4.34
N GLU A 37 -3.98 -5.64 -3.14
CA GLU A 37 -5.43 -5.57 -2.97
C GLU A 37 -5.78 -4.30 -2.22
N ILE A 38 -6.71 -3.53 -2.74
CA ILE A 38 -7.14 -2.26 -2.13
C ILE A 38 -8.64 -2.33 -1.87
N GLY A 39 -9.03 -2.16 -0.61
CA GLY A 39 -10.42 -2.26 -0.17
C GLY A 39 -11.24 -1.02 -0.49
N GLU A 40 -12.55 -1.16 -0.30
CA GLU A 40 -13.55 -0.16 -0.68
C GLU A 40 -13.25 1.21 -0.11
N GLY A 41 -13.44 2.26 -0.93
CA GLY A 41 -13.38 3.65 -0.50
C GLY A 41 -11.99 4.19 -0.21
N THR A 42 -10.94 3.40 -0.39
CA THR A 42 -9.56 3.87 -0.16
C THR A 42 -9.15 4.83 -1.28
N VAL A 43 -8.43 5.89 -0.89
CA VAL A 43 -7.98 6.94 -1.82
C VAL A 43 -6.45 6.99 -1.83
N LEU A 44 -5.87 6.85 -3.01
CA LEU A 44 -4.46 7.16 -3.26
C LEU A 44 -4.42 8.53 -3.95
N LYS A 45 -3.76 9.51 -3.33
CA LYS A 45 -3.80 10.89 -3.84
C LYS A 45 -3.05 11.03 -5.17
N SER A 46 -1.73 11.13 -5.13
CA SER A 46 -0.91 11.18 -6.33
C SER A 46 0.49 10.68 -6.00
N HIS A 47 1.20 10.16 -7.00
CA HIS A 47 2.59 9.73 -6.81
C HIS A 47 2.73 8.75 -5.63
N VAL A 48 1.76 7.88 -5.43
CA VAL A 48 1.80 6.83 -4.40
C VAL A 48 2.24 5.54 -5.07
N VAL A 49 3.18 4.84 -4.44
CA VAL A 49 3.66 3.54 -4.93
C VAL A 49 3.24 2.47 -3.94
N VAL A 50 2.50 1.47 -4.43
CA VAL A 50 2.09 0.31 -3.64
C VAL A 50 2.54 -0.94 -4.37
N ASN A 51 3.46 -1.67 -3.78
CA ASN A 51 4.07 -2.84 -4.40
C ASN A 51 4.03 -4.06 -3.47
N GLY A 52 4.54 -5.18 -3.99
CA GLY A 52 4.63 -6.41 -3.25
C GLY A 52 3.27 -7.02 -2.94
N HIS A 53 3.26 -8.00 -2.05
CA HIS A 53 2.04 -8.63 -1.58
C HIS A 53 1.45 -7.76 -0.47
N THR A 54 0.67 -6.76 -0.86
CA THR A 54 0.14 -5.74 0.05
C THR A 54 -1.37 -5.74 0.00
N THR A 55 -2.00 -5.84 1.17
CA THR A 55 -3.45 -5.71 1.30
C THR A 55 -3.76 -4.44 2.08
N ILE A 56 -4.53 -3.56 1.48
CA ILE A 56 -4.98 -2.30 2.09
C ILE A 56 -6.49 -2.41 2.31
N GLY A 57 -6.94 -2.17 3.53
CA GLY A 57 -8.35 -2.25 3.88
C GLY A 57 -9.17 -1.09 3.32
N CYS A 58 -10.27 -0.79 4.00
CA CYS A 58 -11.27 0.15 3.49
C CYS A 58 -11.07 1.56 4.03
N ASN A 59 -11.46 2.56 3.24
CA ASN A 59 -11.54 3.96 3.65
C ASN A 59 -10.23 4.56 4.18
N ASN A 60 -9.10 4.10 3.66
CA ASN A 60 -7.81 4.70 3.95
C ASN A 60 -7.57 5.91 3.04
N GLU A 61 -6.82 6.90 3.54
CA GLU A 61 -6.34 8.01 2.73
C GLU A 61 -4.81 7.95 2.69
N ILE A 62 -4.26 7.81 1.49
CA ILE A 62 -2.82 7.69 1.30
C ILE A 62 -2.36 8.89 0.48
N TYR A 63 -1.49 9.70 1.08
CA TYR A 63 -1.05 10.96 0.51
C TYR A 63 0.15 10.77 -0.39
N GLN A 64 0.46 11.82 -1.15
CA GLN A 64 1.48 11.78 -2.19
C GLN A 64 2.86 11.42 -1.64
N PHE A 65 3.63 10.74 -2.49
CA PHE A 65 4.99 10.26 -2.24
C PHE A 65 5.09 9.19 -1.15
N ALA A 66 3.97 8.62 -0.69
CA ALA A 66 4.03 7.46 0.19
C ALA A 66 4.49 6.23 -0.61
N SER A 67 5.26 5.36 0.05
CA SER A 67 5.75 4.12 -0.55
C SER A 67 5.39 2.96 0.37
N ILE A 68 4.61 2.03 -0.14
CA ILE A 68 4.05 0.93 0.66
C ILE A 68 4.43 -0.39 0.02
N GLY A 69 4.96 -1.31 0.82
CA GLY A 69 5.21 -2.68 0.39
C GLY A 69 6.51 -2.89 -0.35
N GLU A 70 7.40 -1.90 -0.35
CA GLU A 70 8.70 -2.06 -0.98
C GLU A 70 9.58 -3.03 -0.21
N VAL A 71 10.66 -3.47 -0.86
CA VAL A 71 11.67 -4.32 -0.24
C VAL A 71 12.22 -3.60 0.99
N ASN A 72 12.31 -4.32 2.12
CA ASN A 72 12.85 -3.72 3.34
C ASN A 72 14.35 -3.45 3.21
N GLN A 73 14.90 -2.69 4.16
CA GLN A 73 16.31 -2.30 4.16
C GLN A 73 17.19 -3.30 4.91
N ASP A 74 16.64 -4.39 5.42
CA ASP A 74 17.36 -5.39 6.16
C ASP A 74 18.21 -6.24 5.20
N LEU A 75 19.51 -6.37 5.47
CA LEU A 75 20.40 -7.17 4.65
C LEU A 75 20.06 -8.66 4.66
N LYS A 76 19.24 -9.09 5.60
CA LYS A 76 18.78 -10.49 5.67
C LYS A 76 17.67 -10.79 4.68
N TYR A 77 17.08 -9.76 4.06
CA TYR A 77 16.00 -9.98 3.12
C TYR A 77 16.54 -10.66 1.86
N ALA A 78 15.97 -11.80 1.51
CA ALA A 78 16.41 -12.61 0.37
C ALA A 78 15.34 -12.75 -0.72
N GLY A 79 14.40 -11.81 -0.80
CA GLY A 79 13.34 -11.84 -1.82
C GLY A 79 12.18 -12.76 -1.47
N GLU A 80 11.98 -13.09 -0.20
CA GLU A 80 10.87 -13.94 0.25
C GLU A 80 9.52 -13.32 -0.10
N PRO A 81 8.45 -14.13 -0.31
CA PRO A 81 7.12 -13.63 -0.61
C PRO A 81 6.41 -13.13 0.66
N THR A 82 7.04 -12.20 1.36
CA THR A 82 6.49 -11.58 2.56
C THR A 82 5.56 -10.44 2.18
N ARG A 83 4.77 -9.94 3.14
CA ARG A 83 3.67 -9.03 2.81
C ARG A 83 3.45 -7.92 3.83
N VAL A 84 2.59 -6.98 3.43
CA VAL A 84 2.08 -5.90 4.26
C VAL A 84 0.56 -6.01 4.33
N GLU A 85 0.01 -5.85 5.53
CA GLU A 85 -1.44 -5.72 5.73
C GLU A 85 -1.74 -4.40 6.43
N ILE A 86 -2.61 -3.61 5.84
CA ILE A 86 -3.05 -2.34 6.39
C ILE A 86 -4.55 -2.42 6.63
N GLY A 87 -5.00 -2.10 7.84
CA GLY A 87 -6.41 -2.09 8.20
C GLY A 87 -7.19 -0.94 7.57
N ASP A 88 -8.21 -0.47 8.29
CA ASP A 88 -9.16 0.49 7.75
C ASP A 88 -8.99 1.87 8.36
N ARG A 89 -9.44 2.90 7.63
CA ARG A 89 -9.55 4.28 8.12
C ARG A 89 -8.24 4.85 8.64
N ASN A 90 -7.13 4.52 7.99
CA ASN A 90 -5.84 5.13 8.30
C ASN A 90 -5.62 6.35 7.42
N ARG A 91 -4.88 7.33 7.94
CA ARG A 91 -4.33 8.42 7.16
C ARG A 91 -2.83 8.26 7.09
N ILE A 92 -2.34 8.00 5.90
CA ILE A 92 -0.91 7.80 5.65
C ILE A 92 -0.43 9.02 4.90
N ARG A 93 0.22 9.94 5.64
CA ARG A 93 0.58 11.25 5.12
C ARG A 93 1.77 11.17 4.16
N GLU A 94 2.18 12.34 3.69
CA GLU A 94 3.18 12.46 2.64
C GLU A 94 4.51 11.80 3.01
N SER A 95 5.10 11.12 2.07
CA SER A 95 6.43 10.51 2.19
C SER A 95 6.56 9.45 3.30
N VAL A 96 5.44 8.92 3.78
CA VAL A 96 5.47 7.78 4.71
C VAL A 96 5.94 6.54 3.95
N THR A 97 6.78 5.72 4.58
CA THR A 97 7.23 4.46 4.01
C THR A 97 6.81 3.29 4.90
N ILE A 98 6.29 2.24 4.27
CA ILE A 98 5.90 1.00 4.95
C ILE A 98 6.51 -0.14 4.17
N HIS A 99 7.49 -0.84 4.77
CA HIS A 99 8.19 -1.92 4.09
C HIS A 99 7.57 -3.27 4.42
N ARG A 100 7.69 -4.22 3.48
CA ARG A 100 7.19 -5.59 3.68
C ARG A 100 8.05 -6.34 4.70
N GLY A 101 7.50 -7.41 5.28
CA GLY A 101 8.19 -8.20 6.28
C GLY A 101 9.30 -9.09 5.73
N THR A 102 9.98 -9.79 6.63
CA THR A 102 10.99 -10.80 6.29
C THR A 102 10.53 -12.16 6.80
N THR A 103 11.05 -13.25 6.20
CA THR A 103 10.73 -14.60 6.64
C THR A 103 11.16 -14.83 8.08
N GLN A 104 12.36 -14.34 8.45
CA GLN A 104 12.87 -14.48 9.81
C GLN A 104 12.07 -13.70 10.83
N GLY A 105 11.49 -12.58 10.44
CA GLY A 105 10.69 -11.73 11.32
C GLY A 105 9.20 -12.05 11.33
N GLY A 106 8.78 -13.17 10.72
CA GLY A 106 7.38 -13.55 10.66
C GLY A 106 6.71 -13.30 9.33
N GLY A 107 7.39 -12.66 8.39
CA GLY A 107 6.90 -12.49 7.02
C GLY A 107 5.81 -11.44 6.84
N LEU A 108 5.50 -10.64 7.86
CA LEU A 108 4.36 -9.73 7.82
C LEU A 108 4.68 -8.42 8.52
N THR A 109 4.43 -7.31 7.82
CA THR A 109 4.32 -5.99 8.43
C THR A 109 2.84 -5.65 8.52
N LYS A 110 2.33 -5.41 9.71
CA LYS A 110 0.91 -5.20 9.93
C LYS A 110 0.64 -3.84 10.54
N VAL A 111 -0.29 -3.10 9.92
CA VAL A 111 -0.78 -1.81 10.39
C VAL A 111 -2.25 -1.97 10.73
N GLY A 112 -2.64 -1.59 11.92
CA GLY A 112 -4.05 -1.67 12.35
C GLY A 112 -4.92 -0.62 11.67
N SER A 113 -6.00 -0.25 12.35
CA SER A 113 -7.00 0.71 11.83
C SER A 113 -6.98 2.01 12.62
N ASP A 114 -7.54 3.06 12.02
CA ASP A 114 -7.76 4.35 12.68
C ASP A 114 -6.46 5.05 13.12
N ASN A 115 -5.37 4.88 12.37
CA ASN A 115 -4.08 5.49 12.66
C ASN A 115 -3.84 6.72 11.79
N LEU A 116 -3.03 7.64 12.32
CA LEU A 116 -2.48 8.75 11.55
C LEU A 116 -0.96 8.65 11.58
N PHE A 117 -0.36 8.45 10.40
CA PHE A 117 1.09 8.45 10.27
C PHE A 117 1.53 9.80 9.75
N MET A 118 2.34 10.48 10.54
CA MET A 118 2.80 11.84 10.22
C MET A 118 3.75 11.83 9.02
N VAL A 119 3.94 12.99 8.44
CA VAL A 119 4.83 13.17 7.29
C VAL A 119 6.21 12.57 7.58
N ASN A 120 6.73 11.80 6.62
CA ASN A 120 8.04 11.12 6.69
C ASN A 120 8.13 10.02 7.75
N ALA A 121 7.04 9.58 8.36
CA ALA A 121 7.09 8.43 9.25
C ALA A 121 7.54 7.19 8.49
N HIS A 122 8.24 6.29 9.17
CA HIS A 122 8.70 5.04 8.58
C HIS A 122 8.24 3.86 9.42
N ILE A 123 7.56 2.91 8.79
CA ILE A 123 7.19 1.65 9.41
C ILE A 123 8.10 0.58 8.83
N ALA A 124 9.03 0.13 9.67
CA ALA A 124 10.03 -0.84 9.26
C ALA A 124 9.40 -2.21 9.01
N HIS A 125 10.19 -3.11 8.44
CA HIS A 125 9.74 -4.47 8.19
C HIS A 125 9.32 -5.16 9.49
N ASP A 126 8.32 -6.02 9.41
CA ASP A 126 7.85 -6.88 10.51
C ASP A 126 7.35 -6.12 11.75
N CYS A 127 6.86 -4.89 11.56
CA CYS A 127 6.23 -4.14 12.64
C CYS A 127 4.84 -4.67 12.97
#